data_de86b051d441faf8f32f404312ab2277
#
_entry.id   de86b051d441faf8f32f404312ab2277
#
_cell.length_a   1.000
_cell.length_b   1.000
_cell.length_c   1.000
_cell.angle_alpha   90.00
_cell.angle_beta   90.00
_cell.angle_gamma   90.00
#
_symmetry.space_group_name_H-M   'P 1'
#
loop_
_entity.id
_entity.type
_entity.pdbx_description
1 polymer ?
#
loop_
_entity_poly.entity_id
_entity_poly.type
_entity_poly.pdbx_seq_one_letter_code
_entity_poly.pdbx_strand_id
1 'polypeptide(L)'
;MKNFKFFIFLLTLSCRYYSLAGSIPPHINSIAIPIVENQTSEFGISESVTENLLNIFSKENILKITDEEDATSILRGKIVRITDAPYTFTKEEAVTEYRFTVQMSLEWFDVKNEKNLLKRTFSGWGAYGLSGDISSDGIDNDGDGLIDGVDYIDFGDARQFAS
;
A
#
# COMPACT_ATOMS: atom_id res chain seq x y z
N MET A 1 20.39 50.07 -5.03
CA MET A 1 19.04 49.55 -4.75
C MET A 1 18.31 48.97 -5.99
N LYS A 2 18.74 49.31 -7.22
CA LYS A 2 18.08 48.79 -8.46
C LYS A 2 18.39 47.31 -8.74
N ASN A 3 19.59 46.83 -8.39
CA ASN A 3 20.05 45.48 -8.65
C ASN A 3 19.49 44.43 -7.66
N PHE A 4 19.03 44.88 -6.47
CA PHE A 4 18.43 43.98 -5.47
C PHE A 4 17.02 43.50 -5.87
N LYS A 5 16.24 44.36 -6.53
CA LYS A 5 14.90 43.98 -7.05
C LYS A 5 14.99 43.01 -8.22
N PHE A 6 16.04 43.10 -9.03
CA PHE A 6 16.28 42.16 -10.13
C PHE A 6 16.67 40.75 -9.62
N PHE A 7 17.43 40.70 -8.51
CA PHE A 7 17.84 39.45 -7.89
C PHE A 7 16.63 38.68 -7.23
N ILE A 8 15.70 39.44 -6.62
CA ILE A 8 14.47 38.86 -6.06
C ILE A 8 13.56 38.30 -7.17
N PHE A 9 13.48 38.97 -8.32
CA PHE A 9 12.70 38.51 -9.47
C PHE A 9 13.25 37.20 -10.09
N LEU A 10 14.57 37.02 -10.06
CA LEU A 10 15.21 35.78 -10.53
C LEU A 10 14.93 34.58 -9.64
N LEU A 11 14.78 34.78 -8.32
CA LEU A 11 14.47 33.72 -7.34
C LEU A 11 13.04 33.18 -7.47
N THR A 12 12.09 33.97 -7.96
CA THR A 12 10.70 33.54 -8.12
C THR A 12 10.45 32.66 -9.36
N LEU A 13 11.38 32.67 -10.31
CA LEU A 13 11.30 31.86 -11.54
C LEU A 13 11.76 30.40 -11.37
N SER A 14 12.49 30.09 -10.29
CA SER A 14 13.06 28.76 -10.07
C SER A 14 12.03 27.72 -9.54
N CYS A 15 10.89 28.14 -9.00
CA CYS A 15 9.87 27.24 -8.46
C CYS A 15 8.99 26.55 -9.52
N ARG A 16 9.11 26.89 -10.81
CA ARG A 16 8.16 26.43 -11.84
C ARG A 16 8.54 25.11 -12.50
N TYR A 17 9.72 24.56 -12.19
CA TYR A 17 10.23 23.34 -12.81
C TYR A 17 10.19 22.09 -11.94
N TYR A 18 9.68 22.16 -10.72
CA TYR A 18 9.52 20.97 -9.89
C TYR A 18 8.13 20.37 -10.07
N SER A 19 7.90 19.72 -11.21
CA SER A 19 6.74 18.88 -11.41
C SER A 19 7.12 17.45 -10.98
N LEU A 20 6.52 16.94 -9.92
CA LEU A 20 6.63 15.53 -9.51
C LEU A 20 6.08 14.56 -10.58
N ALA A 21 5.37 15.05 -11.58
CA ALA A 21 4.88 14.28 -12.73
C ALA A 21 5.98 13.85 -13.72
N GLY A 22 7.26 14.24 -13.48
CA GLY A 22 8.37 14.01 -14.40
C GLY A 22 9.06 12.66 -14.31
N SER A 23 8.60 11.71 -13.48
CA SER A 23 9.31 10.44 -13.30
C SER A 23 8.76 9.27 -14.14
N ILE A 24 7.56 9.39 -14.70
CA ILE A 24 6.99 8.36 -15.57
C ILE A 24 7.35 8.67 -17.02
N PRO A 25 8.04 7.75 -17.73
CA PRO A 25 8.34 7.96 -19.15
C PRO A 25 7.08 8.20 -19.99
N PRO A 26 7.09 9.14 -20.96
CA PRO A 26 5.90 9.54 -21.70
C PRO A 26 5.21 8.42 -22.51
N HIS A 27 5.91 7.32 -22.80
CA HIS A 27 5.37 6.17 -23.52
C HIS A 27 4.60 5.20 -22.60
N ILE A 28 4.70 5.37 -21.29
CA ILE A 28 3.98 4.56 -20.30
C ILE A 28 2.65 5.23 -20.04
N ASN A 29 1.57 4.60 -20.49
CA ASN A 29 0.20 5.08 -20.36
C ASN A 29 -0.74 4.02 -19.76
N SER A 30 -0.27 2.78 -19.64
CA SER A 30 -1.01 1.67 -19.04
C SER A 30 -0.12 0.83 -18.14
N ILE A 31 -0.76 0.15 -17.19
CA ILE A 31 -0.12 -0.70 -16.21
C ILE A 31 -0.90 -2.00 -16.05
N ALA A 32 -0.21 -3.13 -16.05
CA ALA A 32 -0.74 -4.39 -15.57
C ALA A 32 -0.25 -4.66 -14.14
N ILE A 33 -1.14 -5.16 -13.31
CA ILE A 33 -0.83 -5.56 -11.93
C ILE A 33 -1.28 -7.01 -11.78
N PRO A 34 -0.40 -7.99 -12.07
CA PRO A 34 -0.70 -9.39 -11.85
C PRO A 34 -0.83 -9.69 -10.36
N ILE A 35 -1.41 -10.85 -10.05
CA ILE A 35 -1.54 -11.32 -8.67
C ILE A 35 -0.16 -11.32 -8.00
N VAL A 36 -0.11 -10.72 -6.81
CA VAL A 36 1.11 -10.62 -6.00
C VAL A 36 1.55 -12.02 -5.57
N GLU A 37 2.80 -12.37 -5.84
CA GLU A 37 3.38 -13.64 -5.40
C GLU A 37 3.55 -13.65 -3.87
N ASN A 38 3.09 -14.72 -3.21
CA ASN A 38 3.28 -14.91 -1.78
C ASN A 38 4.35 -15.99 -1.52
N GLN A 39 5.44 -15.59 -0.87
CA GLN A 39 6.51 -16.51 -0.44
C GLN A 39 6.41 -16.86 1.06
N THR A 40 5.28 -16.59 1.67
CA THR A 40 5.03 -16.86 3.09
C THR A 40 3.95 -17.94 3.25
N SER A 41 3.68 -18.34 4.48
CA SER A 41 2.63 -19.33 4.80
C SER A 41 1.25 -18.71 5.02
N GLU A 42 1.13 -17.36 4.96
CA GLU A 42 -0.15 -16.67 5.17
C GLU A 42 -1.06 -16.80 3.96
N PHE A 43 -2.25 -17.38 4.16
CA PHE A 43 -3.22 -17.58 3.10
C PHE A 43 -4.04 -16.30 2.85
N GLY A 44 -4.48 -16.11 1.60
CA GLY A 44 -5.38 -15.00 1.22
C GLY A 44 -4.73 -13.62 1.10
N ILE A 45 -3.50 -13.44 1.59
CA ILE A 45 -2.83 -12.15 1.57
C ILE A 45 -2.45 -11.68 0.16
N SER A 46 -2.19 -12.61 -0.77
CA SER A 46 -1.91 -12.28 -2.17
C SER A 46 -3.05 -11.53 -2.82
N GLU A 47 -4.24 -12.05 -2.66
CA GLU A 47 -5.48 -11.51 -3.22
C GLU A 47 -5.78 -10.15 -2.60
N SER A 48 -5.72 -10.03 -1.26
CA SER A 48 -5.97 -8.79 -0.54
C SER A 48 -5.00 -7.67 -0.93
N VAL A 49 -3.70 -7.98 -1.02
CA VAL A 49 -2.68 -7.01 -1.44
C VAL A 49 -2.86 -6.62 -2.90
N THR A 50 -3.18 -7.58 -3.78
CA THR A 50 -3.42 -7.29 -5.20
C THR A 50 -4.62 -6.38 -5.38
N GLU A 51 -5.73 -6.66 -4.70
CA GLU A 51 -6.94 -5.85 -4.75
C GLU A 51 -6.67 -4.42 -4.24
N ASN A 52 -5.94 -4.27 -3.14
CA ASN A 52 -5.55 -2.97 -2.62
C ASN A 52 -4.68 -2.18 -3.60
N LEU A 53 -3.71 -2.82 -4.26
CA LEU A 53 -2.90 -2.19 -5.30
C LEU A 53 -3.79 -1.71 -6.46
N LEU A 54 -4.68 -2.56 -6.96
CA LEU A 54 -5.61 -2.21 -8.04
C LEU A 54 -6.51 -1.02 -7.63
N ASN A 55 -7.02 -1.02 -6.41
CA ASN A 55 -7.85 0.06 -5.88
C ASN A 55 -7.09 1.40 -5.80
N ILE A 56 -5.84 1.38 -5.32
CA ILE A 56 -4.99 2.58 -5.25
C ILE A 56 -4.75 3.14 -6.66
N PHE A 57 -4.30 2.31 -7.60
CA PHE A 57 -4.04 2.76 -8.97
C PHE A 57 -5.30 3.24 -9.69
N SER A 58 -6.45 2.61 -9.43
CA SER A 58 -7.74 3.03 -9.97
C SER A 58 -8.18 4.40 -9.40
N LYS A 59 -7.99 4.65 -8.11
CA LYS A 59 -8.32 5.93 -7.46
C LYS A 59 -7.44 7.07 -7.95
N GLU A 60 -6.14 6.83 -8.05
CA GLU A 60 -5.18 7.84 -8.51
C GLU A 60 -5.33 8.16 -10.01
N ASN A 61 -5.86 7.23 -10.80
CA ASN A 61 -6.15 7.39 -12.23
C ASN A 61 -4.98 7.97 -13.06
N ILE A 62 -3.76 7.64 -12.69
CA ILE A 62 -2.53 8.12 -13.37
C ILE A 62 -2.24 7.27 -14.60
N LEU A 63 -2.45 5.95 -14.49
CA LEU A 63 -2.24 4.97 -15.56
C LEU A 63 -3.50 4.13 -15.76
N LYS A 64 -3.80 3.79 -17.00
CA LYS A 64 -4.90 2.89 -17.33
C LYS A 64 -4.53 1.47 -16.91
N ILE A 65 -5.34 0.84 -16.05
CA ILE A 65 -5.16 -0.58 -15.71
C ILE A 65 -5.62 -1.44 -16.89
N THR A 66 -4.82 -2.42 -17.28
CA THR A 66 -5.08 -3.34 -18.38
C THR A 66 -4.42 -4.69 -18.15
N ASP A 67 -4.67 -5.68 -18.99
CA ASP A 67 -4.03 -6.99 -18.95
C ASP A 67 -2.56 -6.91 -19.39
N GLU A 68 -1.74 -7.91 -19.00
CA GLU A 68 -0.30 -7.90 -19.28
C GLU A 68 0.04 -7.82 -20.77
N GLU A 69 -0.81 -8.40 -21.63
CA GLU A 69 -0.60 -8.43 -23.09
C GLU A 69 -0.69 -7.03 -23.74
N ASP A 70 -1.52 -6.14 -23.17
CA ASP A 70 -1.77 -4.81 -23.69
C ASP A 70 -1.08 -3.71 -22.89
N ALA A 71 -0.36 -4.08 -21.83
CA ALA A 71 0.26 -3.13 -20.93
C ALA A 71 1.56 -2.54 -21.48
N THR A 72 1.75 -1.24 -21.27
CA THR A 72 3.03 -0.56 -21.54
C THR A 72 4.01 -0.67 -20.36
N SER A 73 3.51 -1.03 -19.19
CA SER A 73 4.32 -1.33 -18.00
C SER A 73 3.65 -2.38 -17.12
N ILE A 74 4.45 -3.12 -16.34
CA ILE A 74 3.98 -4.18 -15.46
C ILE A 74 4.52 -3.95 -14.05
N LEU A 75 3.62 -3.94 -13.04
CA LEU A 75 3.99 -3.87 -11.64
C LEU A 75 3.87 -5.26 -11.01
N ARG A 76 4.99 -5.90 -10.76
CA ARG A 76 5.05 -7.19 -10.09
C ARG A 76 5.33 -7.01 -8.60
N GLY A 77 4.48 -7.61 -7.78
CA GLY A 77 4.62 -7.65 -6.33
C GLY A 77 5.01 -9.04 -5.84
N LYS A 78 5.80 -9.08 -4.77
CA LYS A 78 6.18 -10.33 -4.09
C LYS A 78 6.23 -10.10 -2.59
N ILE A 79 5.40 -10.80 -1.83
CA ILE A 79 5.45 -10.81 -0.37
C ILE A 79 6.58 -11.74 0.05
N VAL A 80 7.63 -11.16 0.65
CA VAL A 80 8.87 -11.89 0.97
C VAL A 80 8.95 -12.29 2.43
N ARG A 81 8.26 -11.57 3.31
CA ARG A 81 8.25 -11.85 4.75
C ARG A 81 7.02 -11.29 5.43
N ILE A 82 6.50 -12.05 6.36
CA ILE A 82 5.51 -11.62 7.33
C ILE A 82 6.05 -11.94 8.71
N THR A 83 5.89 -11.02 9.65
CA THR A 83 6.22 -11.24 11.06
C THR A 83 5.10 -10.73 11.91
N ASP A 84 4.74 -11.52 12.90
CA ASP A 84 3.80 -11.17 13.95
C ASP A 84 4.53 -11.28 15.30
N ALA A 85 4.54 -10.19 16.08
CA ALA A 85 5.30 -10.13 17.32
C ALA A 85 4.61 -9.25 18.36
N PRO A 86 4.74 -9.55 19.65
CA PRO A 86 4.28 -8.70 20.73
C PRO A 86 4.81 -7.27 20.56
N TYR A 87 3.92 -6.27 20.75
CA TYR A 87 4.25 -4.88 20.52
C TYR A 87 4.08 -4.00 21.75
N THR A 88 2.95 -4.13 22.46
CA THR A 88 2.71 -3.39 23.70
C THR A 88 2.40 -4.34 24.85
N PHE A 89 2.70 -3.89 26.08
CA PHE A 89 2.57 -4.69 27.28
C PHE A 89 1.92 -3.87 28.40
N THR A 90 1.19 -4.54 29.29
CA THR A 90 0.76 -3.95 30.57
C THR A 90 1.94 -3.72 31.51
N LYS A 91 1.68 -3.09 32.66
CA LYS A 91 2.68 -2.96 33.74
C LYS A 91 3.10 -4.32 34.35
N GLU A 92 2.23 -5.32 34.21
CA GLU A 92 2.41 -6.69 34.65
C GLU A 92 3.05 -7.60 33.57
N GLU A 93 3.62 -6.99 32.51
CA GLU A 93 4.26 -7.68 31.37
C GLU A 93 3.34 -8.56 30.53
N ALA A 94 2.00 -8.42 30.66
CA ALA A 94 1.08 -9.10 29.77
C ALA A 94 1.00 -8.36 28.41
N VAL A 95 1.03 -9.11 27.29
CA VAL A 95 0.91 -8.54 25.94
C VAL A 95 -0.50 -7.96 25.75
N THR A 96 -0.58 -6.73 25.29
CA THR A 96 -1.84 -6.04 24.97
C THR A 96 -2.06 -5.87 23.47
N GLU A 97 -0.98 -5.74 22.70
CA GLU A 97 -1.05 -5.61 21.25
C GLU A 97 0.07 -6.41 20.58
N TYR A 98 -0.24 -6.89 19.38
CA TYR A 98 0.73 -7.47 18.46
C TYR A 98 0.99 -6.53 17.30
N ARG A 99 2.18 -6.64 16.71
CA ARG A 99 2.55 -5.94 15.48
C ARG A 99 2.66 -6.96 14.35
N PHE A 100 1.81 -6.80 13.37
CA PHE A 100 1.88 -7.51 12.12
C PHE A 100 2.68 -6.69 11.11
N THR A 101 3.75 -7.24 10.57
CA THR A 101 4.62 -6.56 9.62
C THR A 101 4.71 -7.35 8.32
N VAL A 102 4.45 -6.68 7.21
CA VAL A 102 4.57 -7.25 5.86
C VAL A 102 5.74 -6.60 5.15
N GLN A 103 6.60 -7.40 4.56
CA GLN A 103 7.65 -6.96 3.63
C GLN A 103 7.31 -7.42 2.22
N MET A 104 7.25 -6.47 1.29
CA MET A 104 6.92 -6.71 -0.10
C MET A 104 8.00 -6.14 -1.02
N SER A 105 8.49 -6.94 -1.94
CA SER A 105 9.33 -6.48 -3.06
C SER A 105 8.43 -6.08 -4.22
N LEU A 106 8.61 -4.87 -4.72
CA LEU A 106 7.95 -4.36 -5.92
C LEU A 106 8.95 -4.16 -7.04
N GLU A 107 8.57 -4.60 -8.24
CA GLU A 107 9.31 -4.41 -9.47
C GLU A 107 8.38 -3.80 -10.51
N TRP A 108 8.67 -2.56 -10.93
CA TRP A 108 7.94 -1.89 -11.99
C TRP A 108 8.76 -1.94 -13.27
N PHE A 109 8.26 -2.67 -14.25
CA PHE A 109 8.93 -3.00 -15.50
C PHE A 109 8.35 -2.20 -16.68
N ASP A 110 9.23 -1.60 -17.47
CA ASP A 110 8.91 -0.92 -18.73
C ASP A 110 8.99 -1.94 -19.86
N VAL A 111 7.85 -2.26 -20.46
CA VAL A 111 7.76 -3.31 -21.49
C VAL A 111 8.49 -2.89 -22.77
N LYS A 112 8.41 -1.61 -23.15
CA LYS A 112 9.02 -1.12 -24.40
C LYS A 112 10.54 -1.10 -24.36
N ASN A 113 11.11 -0.70 -23.23
CA ASN A 113 12.56 -0.55 -23.08
C ASN A 113 13.20 -1.75 -22.36
N GLU A 114 12.42 -2.76 -22.01
CA GLU A 114 12.85 -3.99 -21.32
C GLU A 114 13.71 -3.70 -20.07
N LYS A 115 13.31 -2.73 -19.26
CA LYS A 115 14.06 -2.33 -18.06
C LYS A 115 13.18 -2.09 -16.86
N ASN A 116 13.74 -2.29 -15.68
CA ASN A 116 13.09 -1.93 -14.44
C ASN A 116 13.16 -0.42 -14.20
N LEU A 117 12.00 0.20 -13.99
CA LEU A 117 11.87 1.59 -13.55
C LEU A 117 12.03 1.70 -12.03
N LEU A 118 11.51 0.69 -11.33
CA LEU A 118 11.65 0.54 -9.88
C LEU A 118 11.89 -0.91 -9.54
N LYS A 119 12.81 -1.15 -8.62
CA LYS A 119 12.97 -2.44 -7.95
C LYS A 119 13.34 -2.17 -6.51
N ARG A 120 12.41 -2.37 -5.60
CA ARG A 120 12.60 -2.01 -4.21
C ARG A 120 11.74 -2.86 -3.28
N THR A 121 12.24 -3.11 -2.07
CA THR A 121 11.49 -3.72 -0.98
C THR A 121 10.92 -2.64 -0.08
N PHE A 122 9.64 -2.78 0.22
CA PHE A 122 8.89 -1.94 1.15
C PHE A 122 8.51 -2.76 2.37
N SER A 123 8.33 -2.10 3.50
CA SER A 123 7.83 -2.71 4.73
C SER A 123 6.72 -1.82 5.27
N GLY A 124 5.58 -2.43 5.53
CA GLY A 124 4.44 -1.82 6.21
C GLY A 124 4.12 -2.62 7.47
N TRP A 125 3.46 -2.00 8.42
CA TRP A 125 3.02 -2.67 9.64
C TRP A 125 1.70 -2.09 10.15
N GLY A 126 0.97 -2.93 10.89
CA GLY A 126 -0.21 -2.56 11.68
C GLY A 126 -0.13 -3.18 13.06
N ALA A 127 -0.82 -2.61 14.02
CA ALA A 127 -0.96 -3.19 15.35
C ALA A 127 -2.41 -3.63 15.56
N TYR A 128 -2.60 -4.76 16.26
CA TYR A 128 -3.89 -5.28 16.65
C TYR A 128 -3.86 -5.74 18.11
N GLY A 129 -4.97 -5.55 18.83
CA GLY A 129 -5.07 -5.85 20.26
C GLY A 129 -5.57 -7.28 20.53
N LEU A 130 -5.10 -7.88 21.64
CA LEU A 130 -5.66 -9.13 22.16
C LEU A 130 -6.95 -8.94 22.96
N SER A 131 -7.24 -7.72 23.40
CA SER A 131 -8.33 -7.41 24.32
C SER A 131 -9.56 -6.81 23.65
N GLY A 132 -9.70 -7.00 22.35
CA GLY A 132 -10.95 -6.75 21.67
C GLY A 132 -11.62 -8.10 21.41
N ASP A 133 -12.52 -8.54 22.27
CA ASP A 133 -13.63 -9.32 21.77
C ASP A 133 -14.30 -8.40 20.74
N ILE A 134 -14.07 -8.69 19.47
CA ILE A 134 -14.56 -7.89 18.33
C ILE A 134 -16.08 -7.80 18.39
N SER A 135 -16.70 -8.77 19.07
CA SER A 135 -18.13 -8.76 19.41
C SER A 135 -18.51 -7.73 20.46
N SER A 136 -17.60 -6.93 20.99
CA SER A 136 -17.85 -5.95 22.07
C SER A 136 -17.13 -4.62 21.90
N ASP A 137 -16.59 -4.31 20.72
CA ASP A 137 -15.87 -3.05 20.46
C ASP A 137 -16.77 -1.87 20.06
N GLY A 138 -18.08 -2.10 19.89
CA GLY A 138 -19.05 -1.08 19.49
C GLY A 138 -19.04 -0.79 17.99
N ILE A 139 -18.45 -1.65 17.18
CA ILE A 139 -18.32 -1.50 15.72
C ILE A 139 -19.08 -2.64 15.04
N ASP A 140 -19.83 -2.34 13.98
CA ASP A 140 -20.39 -3.32 13.06
C ASP A 140 -19.27 -3.77 12.10
N ASN A 141 -18.58 -4.85 12.47
CA ASN A 141 -17.37 -5.28 11.76
C ASN A 141 -17.67 -6.04 10.45
N ASP A 142 -18.81 -6.73 10.36
CA ASP A 142 -19.21 -7.50 9.17
C ASP A 142 -20.20 -6.74 8.27
N GLY A 143 -20.74 -5.61 8.74
CA GLY A 143 -21.66 -4.76 7.98
C GLY A 143 -23.08 -5.30 7.89
N ASP A 144 -23.51 -6.16 8.83
CA ASP A 144 -24.86 -6.73 8.88
C ASP A 144 -25.89 -5.78 9.51
N GLY A 145 -25.44 -4.68 10.10
CA GLY A 145 -26.24 -3.65 10.77
C GLY A 145 -26.49 -3.91 12.25
N LEU A 146 -25.85 -4.91 12.84
CA LEU A 146 -25.90 -5.21 14.28
C LEU A 146 -24.54 -4.89 14.89
N ILE A 147 -24.51 -3.91 15.79
CA ILE A 147 -23.34 -3.57 16.59
C ILE A 147 -23.20 -4.62 17.69
N ASP A 148 -22.01 -5.19 17.89
CA ASP A 148 -21.71 -6.18 18.93
C ASP A 148 -22.66 -7.41 18.89
N GLY A 149 -23.14 -7.78 17.71
CA GLY A 149 -23.89 -8.99 17.48
C GLY A 149 -23.02 -10.24 17.59
N VAL A 150 -23.55 -11.38 17.10
CA VAL A 150 -22.73 -12.58 16.93
C VAL A 150 -21.94 -12.43 15.63
N ASP A 151 -20.95 -11.57 15.63
CA ASP A 151 -19.96 -11.44 14.56
C ASP A 151 -19.11 -12.72 14.49
N TYR A 152 -19.77 -13.81 14.10
CA TYR A 152 -19.26 -15.15 14.27
C TYR A 152 -18.17 -15.50 13.24
N ILE A 153 -18.00 -14.66 12.24
CA ILE A 153 -16.97 -14.82 11.23
C ILE A 153 -16.33 -13.45 11.03
N ASP A 154 -15.66 -12.99 12.05
CA ASP A 154 -14.89 -11.81 11.89
C ASP A 154 -13.58 -12.14 11.16
N PHE A 155 -13.63 -12.00 9.85
CA PHE A 155 -12.44 -11.72 9.06
C PHE A 155 -12.04 -10.24 9.21
N GLY A 156 -12.59 -9.54 10.21
CA GLY A 156 -12.36 -8.12 10.50
C GLY A 156 -10.91 -7.80 10.74
N ASP A 157 -10.16 -8.71 11.32
CA ASP A 157 -8.72 -8.55 11.47
C ASP A 157 -8.02 -8.34 10.12
N ALA A 158 -8.46 -8.98 9.05
CA ALA A 158 -7.93 -8.75 7.72
C ALA A 158 -8.32 -7.37 7.15
N ARG A 159 -9.44 -6.78 7.57
CA ARG A 159 -9.87 -5.44 7.13
C ARG A 159 -9.17 -4.30 7.89
N GLN A 160 -8.73 -4.53 9.12
CA GLN A 160 -7.91 -3.56 9.86
C GLN A 160 -6.55 -3.33 9.21
N PHE A 161 -6.06 -4.30 8.43
CA PHE A 161 -4.81 -4.16 7.67
C PHE A 161 -5.00 -3.48 6.30
N ALA A 162 -6.23 -3.20 5.89
CA ALA A 162 -6.56 -2.60 4.60
C ALA A 162 -6.79 -1.08 4.64
N SER A 163 -6.67 -0.44 5.81
CA SER A 163 -6.88 1.01 5.99
C SER A 163 -5.57 1.80 6.09
#